data_3b80ab148acf5ff0e73e2eedfa297a6f
#
_entry.id   3b80ab148acf5ff0e73e2eedfa297a6f
#
_cell.length_a   1.000
_cell.length_b   1.000
_cell.length_c   1.000
_cell.angle_alpha   90.00
_cell.angle_beta   90.00
_cell.angle_gamma   90.00
#
_symmetry.space_group_name_H-M   'P 1'
#
loop_
_entity.id
_entity.type
_entity.pdbx_description
1 polymer ?
#
loop_
_entity_poly.entity_id
_entity_poly.type
_entity_poly.pdbx_seq_one_letter_code
_entity_poly.pdbx_strand_id
1 'polypeptide(L)'
;MNLTDPLYRQLMDNIKHKIVSGELQIGDKIPSERAMAEQYGINRMTVRNALKKLEKEGILVSHRGSGTFVEKVPKIDGKIALGNENLIMSLSMQIRQNGMKSTRIVLSMKKIPCEGELKDVFPQEEKLYEIIRLSMINDNPYALQKAYIPCSMFKDAERFDFSNFSLYDYMDDQGHRPKKMVSWLKIEPLPEEYLEIMGVGKNKNMFLFYYFGKDEKDDLVEYTISYHHPEYTTFQYTTSVGL
;
A
#
# COMPACT_ATOMS: atom_id res chain seq x y z
N MET A 1 -2.39 -6.15 11.05
CA MET A 1 -1.30 -6.93 11.66
C MET A 1 -1.45 -8.38 11.24
N ASN A 2 -0.57 -8.90 10.39
CA ASN A 2 -0.65 -10.30 9.97
C ASN A 2 -0.23 -11.19 11.13
N LEU A 3 -1.12 -12.05 11.61
CA LEU A 3 -0.87 -13.02 12.70
C LEU A 3 0.17 -14.11 12.33
N THR A 4 0.63 -14.14 11.07
CA THR A 4 1.59 -15.13 10.55
C THR A 4 3.04 -14.62 10.46
N ASP A 5 3.27 -13.32 10.46
CA ASP A 5 4.63 -12.79 10.47
C ASP A 5 5.21 -12.79 11.88
N PRO A 6 6.51 -13.17 12.05
CA PRO A 6 7.15 -13.08 13.35
C PRO A 6 7.01 -11.66 13.93
N LEU A 7 6.58 -11.55 15.18
CA LEU A 7 6.29 -10.28 15.86
C LEU A 7 7.44 -9.25 15.76
N TYR A 8 8.69 -9.73 15.67
CA TYR A 8 9.82 -8.80 15.48
C TYR A 8 9.82 -8.10 14.12
N ARG A 9 9.33 -8.77 13.03
CA ARG A 9 9.20 -8.15 11.71
C ARG A 9 8.13 -7.07 11.73
N GLN A 10 6.98 -7.37 12.29
CA GLN A 10 5.89 -6.41 12.45
C GLN A 10 6.35 -5.14 13.19
N LEU A 11 7.17 -5.31 14.24
CA LEU A 11 7.74 -4.18 14.96
C LEU A 11 8.77 -3.41 14.12
N MET A 12 9.64 -4.12 13.38
CA MET A 12 10.57 -3.46 12.45
C MET A 12 9.84 -2.60 11.41
N ASP A 13 8.80 -3.14 10.81
CA ASP A 13 8.01 -2.46 9.78
C ASP A 13 7.28 -1.25 10.36
N ASN A 14 6.74 -1.37 11.58
CA ASN A 14 6.12 -0.25 12.29
C ASN A 14 7.14 0.89 12.55
N ILE A 15 8.34 0.56 13.03
CA ILE A 15 9.40 1.57 13.26
C ILE A 15 9.84 2.20 11.93
N LYS A 16 10.08 1.41 10.89
CA LYS A 16 10.40 1.91 9.55
C LYS A 16 9.31 2.84 9.03
N HIS A 17 8.04 2.46 9.21
CA HIS A 17 6.90 3.29 8.82
C HIS A 17 6.91 4.64 9.54
N LYS A 18 7.16 4.67 10.86
CA LYS A 18 7.22 5.92 11.65
C LYS A 18 8.36 6.83 11.20
N ILE A 19 9.49 6.27 10.79
CA ILE A 19 10.62 7.04 10.26
C ILE A 19 10.27 7.62 8.88
N VAL A 20 9.69 6.82 8.01
CA VAL A 20 9.31 7.22 6.65
C VAL A 20 8.16 8.23 6.64
N SER A 21 7.19 8.09 7.55
CA SER A 21 6.08 9.05 7.70
C SER A 21 6.50 10.38 8.33
N GLY A 22 7.74 10.48 8.87
CA GLY A 22 8.21 11.66 9.58
C GLY A 22 7.73 11.76 11.04
N GLU A 23 7.01 10.75 11.54
CA GLU A 23 6.65 10.64 12.97
C GLU A 23 7.90 10.47 13.83
N LEU A 24 8.93 9.80 13.30
CA LEU A 24 10.28 9.72 13.84
C LEU A 24 11.27 10.32 12.85
N GLN A 25 12.03 11.32 13.28
CA GLN A 25 13.05 11.99 12.46
C GLN A 25 14.46 11.48 12.77
N ILE A 26 15.40 11.74 11.87
CA ILE A 26 16.83 11.45 12.13
C ILE A 26 17.26 12.19 13.40
N GLY A 27 17.90 11.46 14.31
CA GLY A 27 18.30 11.97 15.61
C GLY A 27 17.27 11.77 16.73
N ASP A 28 16.04 11.40 16.41
CA ASP A 28 15.02 11.12 17.41
C ASP A 28 15.36 9.86 18.21
N LYS A 29 15.13 9.95 19.52
CA LYS A 29 15.25 8.80 20.41
C LYS A 29 14.01 7.93 20.33
N ILE A 30 14.19 6.64 20.05
CA ILE A 30 13.09 5.68 20.10
C ILE A 30 12.80 5.25 21.54
N PRO A 31 11.56 4.80 21.85
CA PRO A 31 11.23 4.29 23.18
C PRO A 31 12.13 3.12 23.59
N SER A 32 12.34 2.94 24.90
CA SER A 32 13.17 1.83 25.39
C SER A 32 12.56 0.46 25.07
N GLU A 33 13.41 -0.60 25.05
CA GLU A 33 12.94 -1.98 24.87
C GLU A 33 11.78 -2.34 25.81
N ARG A 34 11.83 -1.86 27.06
CA ARG A 34 10.78 -2.08 28.04
C ARG A 34 9.50 -1.37 27.66
N ALA A 35 9.58 -0.08 27.33
CA ALA A 35 8.42 0.71 26.93
C ALA A 35 7.74 0.15 25.68
N MET A 36 8.54 -0.27 24.67
CA MET A 36 7.99 -0.91 23.48
C MET A 36 7.35 -2.26 23.79
N ALA A 37 7.97 -3.08 24.66
CA ALA A 37 7.39 -4.36 25.04
C ALA A 37 6.02 -4.19 25.72
N GLU A 38 5.88 -3.19 26.59
CA GLU A 38 4.63 -2.81 27.24
C GLU A 38 3.61 -2.25 26.23
N GLN A 39 4.04 -1.32 25.36
CA GLN A 39 3.18 -0.66 24.37
C GLN A 39 2.59 -1.62 23.34
N TYR A 40 3.40 -2.57 22.86
CA TYR A 40 2.99 -3.51 21.81
C TYR A 40 2.54 -4.88 22.35
N GLY A 41 2.57 -5.09 23.66
CA GLY A 41 2.16 -6.36 24.30
C GLY A 41 3.02 -7.55 23.88
N ILE A 42 4.32 -7.34 23.60
CA ILE A 42 5.25 -8.37 23.11
C ILE A 42 6.43 -8.55 24.04
N ASN A 43 7.11 -9.70 23.92
CA ASN A 43 8.29 -10.02 24.75
C ASN A 43 9.46 -9.06 24.45
N ARG A 44 10.19 -8.63 25.47
CA ARG A 44 11.38 -7.77 25.35
C ARG A 44 12.45 -8.34 24.42
N MET A 45 12.61 -9.67 24.38
CA MET A 45 13.55 -10.33 23.44
C MET A 45 13.15 -10.12 21.99
N THR A 46 11.85 -10.13 21.70
CA THR A 46 11.30 -9.83 20.37
C THR A 46 11.61 -8.39 19.98
N VAL A 47 11.40 -7.43 20.88
CA VAL A 47 11.76 -6.02 20.67
C VAL A 47 13.26 -5.89 20.41
N ARG A 48 14.10 -6.46 21.26
CA ARG A 48 15.57 -6.44 21.11
C ARG A 48 16.02 -7.01 19.78
N ASN A 49 15.43 -8.11 19.33
CA ASN A 49 15.75 -8.71 18.03
C ASN A 49 15.37 -7.79 16.85
N ALA A 50 14.24 -7.10 16.94
CA ALA A 50 13.83 -6.10 15.95
C ALA A 50 14.82 -4.94 15.89
N LEU A 51 15.14 -4.34 17.05
CA LEU A 51 16.06 -3.21 17.13
C LEU A 51 17.47 -3.57 16.62
N LYS A 52 18.01 -4.73 17.02
CA LYS A 52 19.32 -5.20 16.54
C LYS A 52 19.36 -5.39 15.02
N LYS A 53 18.24 -5.82 14.40
CA LYS A 53 18.17 -5.93 12.95
C LYS A 53 18.14 -4.55 12.28
N LEU A 54 17.36 -3.60 12.81
CA LEU A 54 17.36 -2.22 12.34
C LEU A 54 18.71 -1.52 12.50
N GLU A 55 19.45 -1.81 13.59
CA GLU A 55 20.83 -1.36 13.75
C GLU A 55 21.78 -1.97 12.71
N LYS A 56 21.64 -3.27 12.44
CA LYS A 56 22.42 -3.96 11.39
C LYS A 56 22.14 -3.38 10.00
N GLU A 57 20.90 -2.95 9.75
CA GLU A 57 20.52 -2.23 8.53
C GLU A 57 20.99 -0.77 8.54
N GLY A 58 21.55 -0.31 9.67
CA GLY A 58 22.01 1.07 9.88
C GLY A 58 20.89 2.11 9.90
N ILE A 59 19.64 1.67 10.15
CA ILE A 59 18.48 2.55 10.30
C ILE A 59 18.46 3.18 11.68
N LEU A 60 18.91 2.42 12.69
CA LEU A 60 19.04 2.85 14.08
C LEU A 60 20.50 2.81 14.52
N VAL A 61 20.83 3.59 15.54
CA VAL A 61 22.13 3.55 16.26
C VAL A 61 21.88 3.54 17.75
N SER A 62 22.57 2.66 18.49
CA SER A 62 22.50 2.64 19.94
C SER A 62 23.73 3.28 20.57
N HIS A 63 23.50 4.21 21.47
CA HIS A 63 24.52 4.85 22.31
C HIS A 63 24.42 4.34 23.72
N ARG A 64 25.54 3.76 24.23
CA ARG A 64 25.59 3.18 25.58
C ARG A 64 25.20 4.22 26.64
N GLY A 65 24.16 3.92 27.42
CA GLY A 65 23.65 4.79 28.47
C GLY A 65 22.69 5.88 27.99
N SER A 66 22.66 6.20 26.69
CA SER A 66 21.81 7.26 26.12
C SER A 66 20.54 6.72 25.47
N GLY A 67 20.58 5.51 24.90
CA GLY A 67 19.43 4.88 24.22
C GLY A 67 19.68 4.60 22.74
N THR A 68 18.62 4.31 22.02
CA THR A 68 18.64 4.03 20.58
C THR A 68 18.00 5.19 19.81
N PHE A 69 18.62 5.60 18.72
CA PHE A 69 18.23 6.78 17.95
C PHE A 69 18.08 6.41 16.47
N VAL A 70 17.29 7.19 15.75
CA VAL A 70 17.16 7.08 14.30
C VAL A 70 18.44 7.63 13.64
N GLU A 71 19.14 6.80 12.87
CA GLU A 71 20.41 7.18 12.20
C GLU A 71 20.16 7.62 10.76
N LYS A 72 19.28 6.93 10.05
CA LYS A 72 18.92 7.29 8.69
C LYS A 72 17.52 6.82 8.32
N VAL A 73 16.94 7.53 7.35
CA VAL A 73 15.75 7.02 6.65
C VAL A 73 16.16 5.79 5.84
N PRO A 74 15.41 4.69 5.89
CA PRO A 74 15.69 3.52 5.06
C PRO A 74 15.88 3.95 3.60
N LYS A 75 17.04 3.65 3.01
CA LYS A 75 17.25 3.90 1.57
C LYS A 75 16.41 2.91 0.80
N ILE A 76 15.57 3.45 -0.06
CA ILE A 76 14.89 2.70 -1.08
C ILE A 76 15.32 3.33 -2.40
N ASP A 77 15.70 2.52 -3.35
CA ASP A 77 16.26 2.93 -4.65
C ASP A 77 15.28 3.74 -5.54
N GLY A 78 14.44 4.57 -4.96
CA GLY A 78 13.46 5.41 -5.65
C GLY A 78 12.38 4.63 -6.41
N LYS A 79 12.32 3.30 -6.21
CA LYS A 79 11.35 2.41 -6.86
C LYS A 79 10.51 1.69 -5.82
N ILE A 80 9.24 1.48 -6.13
CA ILE A 80 8.33 0.67 -5.33
C ILE A 80 8.52 -0.79 -5.70
N ALA A 81 8.95 -1.60 -4.72
CA ALA A 81 9.03 -3.04 -4.89
C ALA A 81 7.65 -3.67 -4.70
N LEU A 82 7.17 -4.37 -5.71
CA LEU A 82 5.92 -5.14 -5.71
C LEU A 82 6.24 -6.64 -5.71
N GLY A 83 5.30 -7.48 -5.29
CA GLY A 83 5.40 -8.94 -5.43
C GLY A 83 5.75 -9.71 -4.15
N ASN A 84 6.23 -9.07 -3.09
CA ASN A 84 6.58 -9.73 -1.81
C ASN A 84 5.70 -9.26 -0.64
N GLU A 85 4.49 -8.84 -0.93
CA GLU A 85 3.62 -8.24 0.07
C GLU A 85 2.81 -9.32 0.81
N ASN A 86 3.15 -9.53 2.08
CA ASN A 86 2.33 -10.32 2.99
C ASN A 86 1.14 -9.51 3.56
N LEU A 87 0.99 -8.25 3.16
CA LEU A 87 -0.03 -7.32 3.65
C LEU A 87 -0.68 -6.60 2.48
N ILE A 88 -2.01 -6.60 2.46
CA ILE A 88 -2.79 -5.76 1.55
C ILE A 88 -2.71 -4.32 2.04
N MET A 89 -1.95 -3.50 1.34
CA MET A 89 -1.73 -2.09 1.64
C MET A 89 -2.22 -1.21 0.50
N SER A 90 -2.70 -0.01 0.85
CA SER A 90 -2.99 0.99 -0.16
C SER A 90 -1.71 1.44 -0.86
N LEU A 91 -1.80 1.79 -2.15
CA LEU A 91 -0.65 2.26 -2.93
C LEU A 91 0.05 3.47 -2.28
N SER A 92 -0.72 4.39 -1.68
CA SER A 92 -0.15 5.53 -0.95
C SER A 92 0.67 5.11 0.28
N MET A 93 0.27 4.02 0.94
CA MET A 93 1.04 3.47 2.05
C MET A 93 2.34 2.83 1.56
N GLN A 94 2.30 2.09 0.46
CA GLN A 94 3.48 1.52 -0.17
C GLN A 94 4.47 2.61 -0.59
N ILE A 95 4.02 3.69 -1.23
CA ILE A 95 4.85 4.84 -1.62
C ILE A 95 5.53 5.44 -0.38
N ARG A 96 4.77 5.70 0.70
CA ARG A 96 5.32 6.28 1.94
C ARG A 96 6.29 5.35 2.65
N GLN A 97 6.01 4.04 2.72
CA GLN A 97 6.95 3.06 3.28
C GLN A 97 8.29 3.03 2.54
N ASN A 98 8.26 3.40 1.26
CA ASN A 98 9.45 3.56 0.43
C ASN A 98 10.11 4.95 0.56
N GLY A 99 9.80 5.74 1.59
CA GLY A 99 10.44 7.03 1.88
C GLY A 99 10.08 8.15 0.91
N MET A 100 9.02 7.98 0.11
CA MET A 100 8.62 8.93 -0.91
C MET A 100 7.34 9.66 -0.50
N LYS A 101 7.24 10.94 -0.90
CA LYS A 101 5.99 11.70 -0.73
C LYS A 101 4.93 11.10 -1.65
N SER A 102 3.79 10.75 -1.06
CA SER A 102 2.62 10.27 -1.81
C SER A 102 1.51 11.32 -1.76
N THR A 103 1.05 11.73 -2.93
CA THR A 103 -0.19 12.48 -3.09
C THR A 103 -1.12 11.73 -4.03
N ARG A 104 -2.41 12.02 -3.95
CA ARG A 104 -3.43 11.34 -4.73
C ARG A 104 -4.47 12.35 -5.18
N ILE A 105 -4.91 12.24 -6.42
CA ILE A 105 -5.93 13.07 -7.04
C ILE A 105 -7.06 12.14 -7.49
N VAL A 106 -8.29 12.44 -7.10
CA VAL A 106 -9.48 11.80 -7.67
C VAL A 106 -9.85 12.53 -8.94
N LEU A 107 -9.70 11.85 -10.08
CA LEU A 107 -10.01 12.40 -11.40
C LEU A 107 -11.49 12.30 -11.70
N SER A 108 -12.12 11.22 -11.26
CA SER A 108 -13.54 10.97 -11.45
C SER A 108 -14.05 10.00 -10.40
N MET A 109 -15.27 10.22 -9.94
CA MET A 109 -16.05 9.27 -9.16
C MET A 109 -17.51 9.34 -9.58
N LYS A 110 -18.08 8.20 -9.94
CA LYS A 110 -19.48 8.13 -10.41
C LYS A 110 -20.08 6.76 -10.14
N LYS A 111 -21.40 6.71 -10.02
CA LYS A 111 -22.16 5.45 -10.04
C LYS A 111 -22.40 5.06 -11.50
N ILE A 112 -22.09 3.82 -11.83
CA ILE A 112 -22.29 3.24 -13.15
C ILE A 112 -23.13 1.96 -13.04
N PRO A 113 -23.88 1.57 -14.09
CA PRO A 113 -24.49 0.24 -14.15
C PRO A 113 -23.40 -0.83 -14.22
N CYS A 114 -23.68 -1.99 -13.61
CA CYS A 114 -22.80 -3.15 -13.70
C CYS A 114 -23.15 -3.99 -14.93
N GLU A 115 -22.50 -3.69 -16.05
CA GLU A 115 -22.77 -4.27 -17.37
C GLU A 115 -21.48 -4.72 -18.06
N GLY A 116 -21.61 -5.48 -19.17
CA GLY A 116 -20.46 -5.97 -19.94
C GLY A 116 -19.50 -6.79 -19.09
N GLU A 117 -18.21 -6.57 -19.25
CA GLU A 117 -17.15 -7.29 -18.52
C GLU A 117 -17.26 -7.13 -16.99
N LEU A 118 -17.80 -6.00 -16.51
CA LEU A 118 -17.99 -5.81 -15.07
C LEU A 118 -19.05 -6.74 -14.50
N LYS A 119 -20.03 -7.16 -15.30
CA LYS A 119 -21.06 -8.11 -14.90
C LYS A 119 -20.49 -9.52 -14.69
N ASP A 120 -19.43 -9.88 -15.44
CA ASP A 120 -18.72 -11.14 -15.25
C ASP A 120 -17.91 -11.13 -13.94
N VAL A 121 -17.38 -9.95 -13.57
CA VAL A 121 -16.64 -9.74 -12.33
C VAL A 121 -17.57 -9.65 -11.10
N PHE A 122 -18.68 -8.93 -11.23
CA PHE A 122 -19.65 -8.69 -10.16
C PHE A 122 -21.06 -9.19 -10.57
N PRO A 123 -21.29 -10.50 -10.66
CA PRO A 123 -22.52 -11.06 -11.23
C PRO A 123 -23.78 -10.72 -10.45
N GLN A 124 -23.69 -10.41 -9.16
CA GLN A 124 -24.83 -10.11 -8.30
C GLN A 124 -25.13 -8.60 -8.20
N GLU A 125 -24.23 -7.73 -8.69
CA GLU A 125 -24.37 -6.29 -8.55
C GLU A 125 -25.15 -5.67 -9.70
N GLU A 126 -25.94 -4.65 -9.39
CA GLU A 126 -26.62 -3.82 -10.40
C GLU A 126 -25.84 -2.53 -10.70
N LYS A 127 -25.17 -1.99 -9.68
CA LYS A 127 -24.43 -0.72 -9.78
C LYS A 127 -23.11 -0.80 -9.03
N LEU A 128 -22.13 -0.12 -9.57
CA LEU A 128 -20.81 0.03 -9.00
C LEU A 128 -20.45 1.52 -8.88
N TYR A 129 -19.61 1.85 -7.91
CA TYR A 129 -18.84 3.08 -7.99
C TYR A 129 -17.60 2.81 -8.86
N GLU A 130 -17.41 3.64 -9.88
CA GLU A 130 -16.16 3.77 -10.60
C GLU A 130 -15.39 4.95 -10.02
N ILE A 131 -14.18 4.72 -9.52
CA ILE A 131 -13.31 5.73 -8.93
C ILE A 131 -12.00 5.75 -9.69
N ILE A 132 -11.73 6.83 -10.43
CA ILE A 132 -10.47 7.01 -11.17
C ILE A 132 -9.56 7.91 -10.36
N ARG A 133 -8.37 7.41 -10.03
CA ARG A 133 -7.39 8.11 -9.18
C ARG A 133 -6.03 8.13 -9.82
N LEU A 134 -5.35 9.26 -9.70
CA LEU A 134 -3.95 9.42 -10.02
C LEU A 134 -3.14 9.46 -8.73
N SER A 135 -2.22 8.52 -8.59
CA SER A 135 -1.24 8.51 -7.51
C SER A 135 0.08 9.14 -7.99
N MET A 136 0.64 10.01 -7.16
CA MET A 136 1.88 10.73 -7.44
C MET A 136 2.99 10.29 -6.51
N ILE A 137 4.22 10.29 -7.00
CA ILE A 137 5.46 10.14 -6.22
C ILE A 137 6.26 11.43 -6.37
N ASN A 138 6.51 12.15 -5.26
CA ASN A 138 7.29 13.38 -5.27
C ASN A 138 6.83 14.34 -6.37
N ASP A 139 5.51 14.50 -6.52
CA ASP A 139 4.83 15.33 -7.50
C ASP A 139 4.94 14.85 -8.97
N ASN A 140 5.46 13.63 -9.23
CA ASN A 140 5.43 12.99 -10.54
C ASN A 140 4.31 11.94 -10.64
N PRO A 141 3.57 11.86 -11.76
CA PRO A 141 2.59 10.81 -11.99
C PRO A 141 3.22 9.42 -11.90
N TYR A 142 2.63 8.58 -11.05
CA TYR A 142 3.13 7.23 -10.83
C TYR A 142 2.17 6.14 -11.27
N ALA A 143 0.92 6.23 -10.81
CA ALA A 143 -0.06 5.20 -11.14
C ALA A 143 -1.44 5.78 -11.37
N LEU A 144 -2.08 5.34 -12.43
CA LEU A 144 -3.49 5.57 -12.72
C LEU A 144 -4.28 4.34 -12.31
N GLN A 145 -5.24 4.53 -11.41
CA GLN A 145 -6.06 3.46 -10.86
C GLN A 145 -7.54 3.69 -11.20
N LYS A 146 -8.20 2.69 -11.75
CA LYS A 146 -9.63 2.64 -11.96
C LYS A 146 -10.21 1.55 -11.06
N ALA A 147 -10.77 1.95 -9.92
CA ALA A 147 -11.35 1.04 -8.95
C ALA A 147 -12.86 0.95 -9.10
N TYR A 148 -13.38 -0.27 -9.00
CA TYR A 148 -14.80 -0.58 -8.98
C TYR A 148 -15.17 -1.22 -7.66
N ILE A 149 -16.15 -0.65 -6.97
CA ILE A 149 -16.65 -1.15 -5.69
C ILE A 149 -18.18 -1.26 -5.71
N PRO A 150 -18.78 -2.31 -5.10
CA PRO A 150 -20.21 -2.53 -5.09
C PRO A 150 -20.99 -1.43 -4.38
N CYS A 151 -22.00 -0.83 -5.04
CA CYS A 151 -22.88 0.14 -4.40
C CYS A 151 -23.77 -0.48 -3.31
N SER A 152 -24.00 -1.79 -3.35
CA SER A 152 -24.75 -2.52 -2.34
C SER A 152 -24.05 -2.54 -0.98
N MET A 153 -22.72 -2.66 -0.99
CA MET A 153 -21.85 -2.71 0.21
C MET A 153 -21.43 -1.30 0.67
N PHE A 154 -21.23 -0.37 -0.26
CA PHE A 154 -20.66 0.96 -0.02
C PHE A 154 -21.65 2.08 -0.37
N LYS A 155 -22.74 2.18 0.39
CA LYS A 155 -23.92 3.00 0.03
C LYS A 155 -23.68 4.50 -0.05
N ASP A 156 -22.68 5.02 0.64
CA ASP A 156 -22.42 6.45 0.81
C ASP A 156 -21.01 6.87 0.37
N ALA A 157 -20.32 6.05 -0.44
CA ALA A 157 -18.94 6.31 -0.86
C ALA A 157 -18.76 7.68 -1.52
N GLU A 158 -19.78 8.23 -2.20
CA GLU A 158 -19.78 9.57 -2.81
C GLU A 158 -19.62 10.73 -1.81
N ARG A 159 -19.83 10.48 -0.51
CA ARG A 159 -19.65 11.50 0.54
C ARG A 159 -18.20 11.68 0.97
N PHE A 160 -17.31 10.78 0.54
CA PHE A 160 -15.91 10.76 0.95
C PHE A 160 -14.99 11.30 -0.14
N ASP A 161 -14.07 12.17 0.26
CA ASP A 161 -12.99 12.64 -0.62
C ASP A 161 -11.82 11.67 -0.59
N PHE A 162 -11.78 10.74 -1.51
CA PHE A 162 -10.70 9.77 -1.62
C PHE A 162 -9.36 10.33 -2.13
N SER A 163 -9.24 11.64 -2.33
CA SER A 163 -7.93 12.30 -2.45
C SER A 163 -7.23 12.35 -1.09
N ASN A 164 -7.99 12.61 -0.03
CA ASN A 164 -7.50 12.77 1.34
C ASN A 164 -7.71 11.53 2.20
N PHE A 165 -8.82 10.79 1.98
CA PHE A 165 -9.15 9.59 2.73
C PHE A 165 -8.72 8.32 2.00
N SER A 166 -8.29 7.30 2.75
CA SER A 166 -7.97 5.98 2.20
C SER A 166 -9.25 5.24 1.84
N LEU A 167 -9.30 4.68 0.62
CA LEU A 167 -10.40 3.80 0.24
C LEU A 167 -10.48 2.56 1.15
N TYR A 168 -9.33 2.00 1.54
CA TYR A 168 -9.30 0.82 2.40
C TYR A 168 -9.70 1.12 3.84
N ASP A 169 -9.43 2.32 4.35
CA ASP A 169 -9.90 2.72 5.68
C ASP A 169 -11.42 2.92 5.67
N TYR A 170 -11.97 3.52 4.60
CA TYR A 170 -13.40 3.60 4.39
C TYR A 170 -14.05 2.20 4.29
N MET A 171 -13.46 1.28 3.51
CA MET A 171 -13.94 -0.10 3.42
C MET A 171 -13.90 -0.83 4.76
N ASP A 172 -12.89 -0.54 5.59
CA ASP A 172 -12.76 -1.11 6.95
C ASP A 172 -13.89 -0.60 7.86
N ASP A 173 -14.19 0.69 7.81
CA ASP A 173 -15.31 1.30 8.56
C ASP A 173 -16.68 0.71 8.14
N GLN A 174 -16.81 0.29 6.88
CA GLN A 174 -18.00 -0.39 6.37
C GLN A 174 -18.01 -1.90 6.67
N GLY A 175 -16.94 -2.45 7.25
CA GLY A 175 -16.80 -3.88 7.55
C GLY A 175 -16.44 -4.77 6.37
N HIS A 176 -15.98 -4.17 5.28
CA HIS A 176 -15.65 -4.84 4.00
C HIS A 176 -14.23 -4.58 3.53
N ARG A 177 -13.26 -4.47 4.43
CA ARG A 177 -11.85 -4.32 4.06
C ARG A 177 -11.34 -5.56 3.34
N PRO A 178 -10.64 -5.43 2.19
CA PRO A 178 -9.98 -6.57 1.55
C PRO A 178 -9.02 -7.29 2.49
N LYS A 179 -9.18 -8.60 2.65
CA LYS A 179 -8.30 -9.49 3.43
C LYS A 179 -7.52 -10.46 2.55
N LYS A 180 -7.98 -10.65 1.32
CA LYS A 180 -7.34 -11.47 0.29
C LYS A 180 -7.31 -10.69 -1.00
N MET A 181 -6.17 -10.71 -1.68
CA MET A 181 -5.98 -10.04 -2.97
C MET A 181 -5.43 -11.03 -3.99
N VAL A 182 -6.10 -11.15 -5.11
CA VAL A 182 -5.55 -11.81 -6.30
C VAL A 182 -5.13 -10.73 -7.28
N SER A 183 -3.90 -10.84 -7.78
CA SER A 183 -3.34 -9.84 -8.69
C SER A 183 -2.82 -10.49 -9.95
N TRP A 184 -3.17 -9.92 -11.09
CA TRP A 184 -2.62 -10.28 -12.39
C TRP A 184 -1.80 -9.13 -12.92
N LEU A 185 -0.62 -9.41 -13.44
CA LEU A 185 0.26 -8.44 -14.07
C LEU A 185 0.36 -8.70 -15.57
N LYS A 186 0.18 -7.64 -16.33
CA LYS A 186 0.51 -7.56 -17.76
C LYS A 186 1.42 -6.36 -18.03
N ILE A 187 1.95 -6.29 -19.23
CA ILE A 187 2.68 -5.13 -19.74
C ILE A 187 1.95 -4.68 -20.99
N GLU A 188 1.29 -3.54 -20.90
CA GLU A 188 0.45 -3.00 -21.98
C GLU A 188 0.61 -1.47 -22.08
N PRO A 189 0.37 -0.87 -23.24
CA PRO A 189 0.36 0.58 -23.38
C PRO A 189 -0.80 1.20 -22.58
N LEU A 190 -0.56 2.43 -22.10
CA LEU A 190 -1.60 3.24 -21.46
C LEU A 190 -2.65 3.67 -22.52
N PRO A 191 -3.97 3.66 -22.19
CA PRO A 191 -4.99 4.22 -23.04
C PRO A 191 -4.72 5.69 -23.41
N GLU A 192 -5.00 6.07 -24.65
CA GLU A 192 -4.64 7.40 -25.19
C GLU A 192 -5.18 8.56 -24.34
N GLU A 193 -6.37 8.41 -23.79
CA GLU A 193 -7.03 9.40 -22.94
C GLU A 193 -6.26 9.77 -21.65
N TYR A 194 -5.32 8.93 -21.23
CA TYR A 194 -4.54 9.14 -19.99
C TYR A 194 -3.06 9.50 -20.22
N LEU A 195 -2.60 9.56 -21.48
CA LEU A 195 -1.20 9.82 -21.80
C LEU A 195 -0.73 11.17 -21.25
N GLU A 196 -1.52 12.22 -21.45
CA GLU A 196 -1.21 13.57 -21.01
C GLU A 196 -1.08 13.66 -19.48
N ILE A 197 -2.08 13.13 -18.77
CA ILE A 197 -2.11 13.21 -17.30
C ILE A 197 -1.02 12.37 -16.63
N MET A 198 -0.59 11.29 -17.29
CA MET A 198 0.52 10.44 -16.83
C MET A 198 1.89 10.94 -17.32
N GLY A 199 1.92 11.96 -18.18
CA GLY A 199 3.16 12.52 -18.74
C GLY A 199 3.97 11.53 -19.59
N VAL A 200 3.28 10.58 -20.25
CA VAL A 200 3.94 9.52 -21.04
C VAL A 200 3.61 9.64 -22.53
N GLY A 201 4.56 9.22 -23.35
CA GLY A 201 4.36 9.18 -24.79
C GLY A 201 3.48 8.03 -25.26
N LYS A 202 2.95 8.16 -26.48
CA LYS A 202 2.17 7.11 -27.17
C LYS A 202 2.97 5.81 -27.24
N ASN A 203 2.32 4.68 -27.00
CA ASN A 203 2.93 3.35 -26.96
C ASN A 203 3.93 3.11 -25.81
N LYS A 204 3.96 3.95 -24.78
CA LYS A 204 4.75 3.66 -23.56
C LYS A 204 4.11 2.48 -22.84
N ASN A 205 4.84 1.40 -22.71
CA ASN A 205 4.41 0.24 -21.93
C ASN A 205 4.41 0.56 -20.44
N MET A 206 3.32 0.22 -19.78
CA MET A 206 3.10 0.34 -18.35
C MET A 206 2.99 -1.05 -17.73
N PHE A 207 3.25 -1.17 -16.44
CA PHE A 207 2.84 -2.35 -15.69
C PHE A 207 1.36 -2.22 -15.38
N LEU A 208 0.56 -3.10 -15.98
CA LEU A 208 -0.89 -3.16 -15.80
C LEU A 208 -1.25 -4.26 -14.82
N PHE A 209 -1.85 -3.86 -13.70
CA PHE A 209 -2.36 -4.77 -12.69
C PHE A 209 -3.87 -4.85 -12.73
N TYR A 210 -4.39 -6.04 -12.54
CA TYR A 210 -5.77 -6.30 -12.20
C TYR A 210 -5.81 -6.84 -10.77
N TYR A 211 -6.43 -6.11 -9.86
CA TYR A 211 -6.57 -6.48 -8.46
C TYR A 211 -7.99 -6.91 -8.16
N PHE A 212 -8.15 -8.08 -7.54
CA PHE A 212 -9.43 -8.60 -7.07
C PHE A 212 -9.35 -8.74 -5.56
N GLY A 213 -9.95 -7.80 -4.85
CA GLY A 213 -9.96 -7.74 -3.39
C GLY A 213 -11.19 -8.42 -2.82
N LYS A 214 -10.99 -9.37 -1.90
CA LYS A 214 -12.06 -10.07 -1.18
C LYS A 214 -11.97 -9.81 0.30
N ASP A 215 -13.11 -9.67 0.97
CA ASP A 215 -13.20 -9.48 2.41
C ASP A 215 -13.06 -10.81 3.21
N GLU A 216 -13.34 -10.77 4.51
CA GLU A 216 -13.28 -11.95 5.39
C GLU A 216 -14.30 -13.04 5.02
N LYS A 217 -15.41 -12.68 4.35
CA LYS A 217 -16.44 -13.59 3.90
C LYS A 217 -16.19 -14.18 2.52
N ASP A 218 -15.03 -13.85 1.92
CA ASP A 218 -14.64 -14.16 0.52
C ASP A 218 -15.54 -13.44 -0.51
N ASP A 219 -16.29 -12.39 -0.10
CA ASP A 219 -17.04 -11.54 -1.01
C ASP A 219 -16.10 -10.60 -1.77
N LEU A 220 -16.31 -10.46 -3.09
CA LEU A 220 -15.53 -9.53 -3.91
C LEU A 220 -15.97 -8.09 -3.61
N VAL A 221 -15.11 -7.33 -2.98
CA VAL A 221 -15.38 -5.96 -2.52
C VAL A 221 -14.70 -4.89 -3.37
N GLU A 222 -13.69 -5.28 -4.15
CA GLU A 222 -12.94 -4.39 -5.04
C GLU A 222 -12.46 -5.12 -6.29
N TYR A 223 -12.60 -4.47 -7.43
CA TYR A 223 -11.88 -4.76 -8.66
C TYR A 223 -11.17 -3.49 -9.12
N THR A 224 -9.84 -3.54 -9.24
CA THR A 224 -9.06 -2.36 -9.63
C THR A 224 -8.13 -2.69 -10.81
N ILE A 225 -8.22 -1.86 -11.84
CA ILE A 225 -7.30 -1.80 -12.97
C ILE A 225 -6.29 -0.68 -12.67
N SER A 226 -5.00 -1.00 -12.63
CA SER A 226 -3.96 -0.05 -12.20
C SER A 226 -2.77 -0.06 -13.14
N TYR A 227 -2.51 1.06 -13.81
CA TYR A 227 -1.34 1.29 -14.65
C TYR A 227 -0.24 1.96 -13.83
N HIS A 228 0.91 1.30 -13.70
CA HIS A 228 2.04 1.79 -12.94
C HIS A 228 3.20 2.18 -13.86
N HIS A 229 3.82 3.32 -13.59
CA HIS A 229 4.94 3.81 -14.37
C HIS A 229 6.20 2.96 -14.13
N PRO A 230 6.82 2.39 -15.19
CA PRO A 230 7.90 1.41 -15.04
C PRO A 230 9.18 2.00 -14.43
N GLU A 231 9.40 3.30 -14.52
CA GLU A 231 10.56 3.95 -13.91
C GLU A 231 10.54 3.94 -12.39
N TYR A 232 9.33 3.87 -11.79
CA TYR A 232 9.14 3.85 -10.35
C TYR A 232 8.76 2.48 -9.79
N THR A 233 8.67 1.46 -10.65
CA THR A 233 8.20 0.12 -10.25
C THR A 233 9.31 -0.90 -10.43
N THR A 234 9.50 -1.76 -9.43
CA THR A 234 10.34 -2.95 -9.50
C THR A 234 9.59 -4.14 -8.89
N PHE A 235 10.02 -5.36 -9.21
CA PHE A 235 9.44 -6.58 -8.66
C PHE A 235 10.49 -7.33 -7.87
N GLN A 236 10.09 -7.86 -6.72
CA GLN A 236 10.91 -8.73 -5.90
C GLN A 236 10.11 -9.97 -5.52
N TYR A 237 10.59 -11.13 -5.92
CA TYR A 237 10.04 -12.41 -5.52
C TYR A 237 11.07 -13.18 -4.70
N THR A 238 10.61 -13.78 -3.61
CA THR A 238 11.44 -14.69 -2.82
C THR A 238 10.82 -16.07 -2.92
N THR A 239 11.59 -17.02 -3.43
CA THR A 239 11.20 -18.43 -3.47
C THR A 239 11.99 -19.19 -2.41
N SER A 240 11.31 -19.87 -1.50
CA SER A 240 11.92 -20.81 -0.57
C SER A 240 11.60 -22.23 -1.01
N VAL A 241 12.61 -23.10 -1.02
CA VAL A 241 12.39 -24.55 -1.19
C VAL A 241 11.82 -25.04 0.13
N GLY A 242 10.58 -25.54 0.10
CA GLY A 242 10.03 -26.28 1.25
C GLY A 242 10.87 -27.56 1.48
N LEU A 243 11.33 -27.74 2.70
CA LEU A 243 11.90 -29.00 3.19
C LEU A 243 10.77 -29.97 3.47
#